data_eee3ba0a7c934ab8f4861ab3a3951611
#
_entry.id   eee3ba0a7c934ab8f4861ab3a3951611
#
_cell.length_a   1.000
_cell.length_b   1.000
_cell.length_c   1.000
_cell.angle_alpha   90.00
_cell.angle_beta   90.00
_cell.angle_gamma   90.00
#
_symmetry.space_group_name_H-M   'P 1'
#
loop_
_entity.id
_entity.type
_entity.pdbx_description
1 polymer ?
#
loop_
_entity_poly.entity_id
_entity_poly.type
_entity_poly.pdbx_seq_one_letter_code
_entity_poly.pdbx_strand_id
1 'polypeptide(L)'
;MAKIFCVANQKGGVGKTTSAVNLAAGLAKVGQRVLLVDLDPQGNATMGSGVDKRQLELSVYDVLLESASIKEAAIFSEKCAYHVLGANRELAGAEVELVDLEHRDQRLKLALDVVDADFDFVLIDCPPSLSMLTLNGLCAAHGVIVPMQCEYFALEGLTDLVNTIKQVHANLNPDLKIIGLLRVMFDPRITLQQQVSEQLKAHFGDKVFNTVIPRNVRLAEAPSYGLPGVVFDPSAKGSQAFVEFAKELVVRIPSL
;
A
#
# COMPACT_ATOMS: atom_id res chain seq x y z
N MET A 1 -2.78 8.18 17.30
CA MET A 1 -1.78 8.35 16.22
C MET A 1 -1.93 7.20 15.24
N ALA A 2 -2.31 7.52 13.99
CA ALA A 2 -2.50 6.54 12.94
C ALA A 2 -1.19 5.81 12.62
N LYS A 3 -1.26 4.55 12.24
CA LYS A 3 -0.11 3.80 11.71
C LYS A 3 -0.10 3.93 10.19
N ILE A 4 0.90 4.60 9.64
CA ILE A 4 1.01 4.93 8.21
C ILE A 4 2.00 3.98 7.55
N PHE A 5 1.56 3.21 6.56
CA PHE A 5 2.38 2.25 5.84
C PHE A 5 2.28 2.40 4.33
N CYS A 6 3.43 2.49 3.66
CA CYS A 6 3.53 2.33 2.22
C CYS A 6 3.46 0.85 1.83
N VAL A 7 2.71 0.55 0.78
CA VAL A 7 2.77 -0.72 0.07
C VAL A 7 3.57 -0.47 -1.21
N ALA A 8 4.84 -0.85 -1.20
CA ALA A 8 5.78 -0.47 -2.26
C ALA A 8 6.65 -1.64 -2.74
N ASN A 9 6.92 -1.66 -4.03
CA ASN A 9 7.91 -2.49 -4.69
C ASN A 9 8.19 -1.88 -6.08
N GLN A 10 9.44 -1.82 -6.48
CA GLN A 10 9.83 -1.26 -7.79
C GLN A 10 9.45 -2.17 -8.96
N LYS A 11 9.25 -3.46 -8.72
CA LYS A 11 8.79 -4.40 -9.74
C LYS A 11 7.29 -4.22 -10.00
N GLY A 12 6.93 -4.07 -11.27
CA GLY A 12 5.53 -4.07 -11.72
C GLY A 12 4.88 -5.45 -11.58
N GLY A 13 3.56 -5.49 -11.38
CA GLY A 13 2.80 -6.75 -11.36
C GLY A 13 2.98 -7.66 -10.15
N VAL A 14 3.70 -7.23 -9.11
CA VAL A 14 3.89 -8.02 -7.87
C VAL A 14 2.73 -7.91 -6.87
N GLY A 15 1.59 -7.37 -7.27
CA GLY A 15 0.40 -7.31 -6.42
C GLY A 15 0.41 -6.21 -5.36
N LYS A 16 1.10 -5.08 -5.57
CA LYS A 16 1.07 -3.91 -4.66
C LYS A 16 -0.36 -3.43 -4.41
N THR A 17 -1.02 -2.97 -5.45
CA THR A 17 -2.41 -2.47 -5.38
C THR A 17 -3.38 -3.51 -4.83
N THR A 18 -3.26 -4.77 -5.29
CA THR A 18 -4.08 -5.87 -4.74
C THR A 18 -3.85 -6.02 -3.23
N SER A 19 -2.59 -5.93 -2.78
CA SER A 19 -2.25 -6.02 -1.37
C SER A 19 -2.77 -4.83 -0.57
N ALA A 20 -2.61 -3.60 -1.08
CA ALA A 20 -3.07 -2.39 -0.41
C ALA A 20 -4.60 -2.40 -0.22
N VAL A 21 -5.34 -2.66 -1.29
CA VAL A 21 -6.82 -2.67 -1.29
C VAL A 21 -7.38 -3.79 -0.40
N ASN A 22 -6.81 -5.00 -0.49
CA ASN A 22 -7.29 -6.13 0.31
C ASN A 22 -6.86 -6.04 1.78
N LEU A 23 -5.68 -5.48 2.07
CA LEU A 23 -5.27 -5.19 3.44
C LEU A 23 -6.17 -4.12 4.07
N ALA A 24 -6.53 -3.04 3.34
CA ALA A 24 -7.46 -2.03 3.80
C ALA A 24 -8.81 -2.66 4.18
N ALA A 25 -9.38 -3.49 3.30
CA ALA A 25 -10.62 -4.21 3.58
C ALA A 25 -10.49 -5.21 4.73
N GLY A 26 -9.34 -5.89 4.85
CA GLY A 26 -9.05 -6.81 5.95
C GLY A 26 -8.97 -6.08 7.29
N LEU A 27 -8.28 -4.94 7.35
CA LEU A 27 -8.20 -4.09 8.54
C LEU A 27 -9.57 -3.52 8.95
N ALA A 28 -10.36 -3.04 8.00
CA ALA A 28 -11.73 -2.58 8.26
C ALA A 28 -12.59 -3.72 8.83
N LYS A 29 -12.46 -4.93 8.27
CA LYS A 29 -13.18 -6.11 8.75
C LYS A 29 -12.82 -6.54 10.17
N VAL A 30 -11.62 -6.24 10.64
CA VAL A 30 -11.19 -6.48 12.03
C VAL A 30 -11.39 -5.24 12.93
N GLY A 31 -12.19 -4.28 12.48
CA GLY A 31 -12.68 -3.16 13.29
C GLY A 31 -11.77 -1.94 13.31
N GLN A 32 -10.81 -1.82 12.40
CA GLN A 32 -9.94 -0.65 12.31
C GLN A 32 -10.52 0.44 11.39
N ARG A 33 -10.30 1.70 11.75
CA ARG A 33 -10.61 2.85 10.88
C ARG A 33 -9.46 3.05 9.91
N VAL A 34 -9.73 2.92 8.61
CA VAL A 34 -8.69 2.89 7.58
C VAL A 34 -8.88 3.99 6.56
N LEU A 35 -7.78 4.65 6.19
CA LEU A 35 -7.65 5.47 5.01
C LEU A 35 -6.71 4.76 4.01
N LEU A 36 -7.19 4.53 2.79
CA LEU A 36 -6.36 4.10 1.67
C LEU A 36 -6.04 5.32 0.81
N VAL A 37 -4.77 5.61 0.62
CA VAL A 37 -4.26 6.67 -0.27
C VAL A 37 -3.71 6.02 -1.54
N ASP A 38 -4.27 6.40 -2.68
CA ASP A 38 -3.77 5.96 -3.99
C ASP A 38 -2.76 6.99 -4.51
N LEU A 39 -1.50 6.62 -4.67
CA LEU A 39 -0.44 7.46 -5.24
C LEU A 39 -0.06 7.06 -6.67
N ASP A 40 -0.81 6.15 -7.28
CA ASP A 40 -0.59 5.78 -8.68
C ASP A 40 -1.54 6.58 -9.60
N PRO A 41 -1.03 7.35 -10.57
CA PRO A 41 -1.85 8.06 -11.56
C PRO A 41 -2.81 7.14 -12.35
N GLN A 42 -2.54 5.84 -12.36
CA GLN A 42 -3.47 4.87 -12.95
C GLN A 42 -4.77 4.72 -12.15
N GLY A 43 -4.81 5.11 -10.86
CA GLY A 43 -6.00 5.07 -10.03
C GLY A 43 -6.59 3.66 -9.84
N ASN A 44 -5.74 2.65 -9.77
CA ASN A 44 -6.18 1.26 -9.68
C ASN A 44 -6.67 0.91 -8.27
N ALA A 45 -6.05 1.44 -7.22
CA ALA A 45 -6.52 1.27 -5.84
C ALA A 45 -7.87 1.97 -5.65
N THR A 46 -8.05 3.14 -6.26
CA THR A 46 -9.30 3.91 -6.29
C THR A 46 -10.43 3.06 -6.87
N MET A 47 -10.25 2.57 -8.11
CA MET A 47 -11.25 1.71 -8.77
C MET A 47 -11.50 0.41 -8.01
N GLY A 48 -10.45 -0.23 -7.52
CA GLY A 48 -10.55 -1.48 -6.74
C GLY A 48 -11.21 -1.32 -5.36
N SER A 49 -11.44 -0.09 -4.93
CA SER A 49 -12.13 0.29 -3.69
C SER A 49 -13.56 0.79 -3.93
N GLY A 50 -14.10 0.64 -5.14
CA GLY A 50 -15.48 1.02 -5.47
C GLY A 50 -15.70 2.50 -5.72
N VAL A 51 -14.62 3.28 -5.92
CA VAL A 51 -14.67 4.71 -6.25
C VAL A 51 -14.34 4.88 -7.73
N ASP A 52 -15.22 5.52 -8.49
CA ASP A 52 -14.96 5.80 -9.92
C ASP A 52 -14.00 6.99 -10.05
N LYS A 53 -12.77 6.72 -10.41
CA LYS A 53 -11.72 7.74 -10.61
C LYS A 53 -12.05 8.81 -11.64
N ARG A 54 -13.02 8.54 -12.55
CA ARG A 54 -13.46 9.49 -13.57
C ARG A 54 -14.46 10.52 -13.04
N GLN A 55 -15.01 10.27 -11.85
CA GLN A 55 -16.00 11.12 -11.18
C GLN A 55 -15.45 11.80 -9.93
N LEU A 56 -14.13 11.72 -9.69
CA LEU A 56 -13.50 12.41 -8.58
C LEU A 56 -13.55 13.93 -8.87
N GLU A 57 -14.18 14.67 -7.96
CA GLU A 57 -14.14 16.14 -7.94
C GLU A 57 -12.83 16.64 -7.31
N LEU A 58 -12.37 15.95 -6.27
CA LEU A 58 -11.10 16.17 -5.58
C LEU A 58 -10.36 14.84 -5.46
N SER A 59 -9.04 14.89 -5.51
CA SER A 59 -8.18 13.72 -5.47
C SER A 59 -6.93 13.95 -4.63
N VAL A 60 -6.05 12.97 -4.53
CA VAL A 60 -4.74 13.14 -3.89
C VAL A 60 -3.88 14.20 -4.59
N TYR A 61 -4.11 14.47 -5.87
CA TYR A 61 -3.47 15.58 -6.60
C TYR A 61 -3.74 16.92 -5.91
N ASP A 62 -5.02 17.22 -5.61
CA ASP A 62 -5.43 18.46 -4.97
C ASP A 62 -4.85 18.58 -3.55
N VAL A 63 -4.75 17.47 -2.83
CA VAL A 63 -4.15 17.42 -1.50
C VAL A 63 -2.64 17.71 -1.55
N LEU A 64 -1.92 17.12 -2.50
CA LEU A 64 -0.48 17.36 -2.66
C LEU A 64 -0.14 18.81 -3.05
N LEU A 65 -1.03 19.45 -3.80
CA LEU A 65 -0.90 20.86 -4.20
C LEU A 65 -1.52 21.83 -3.19
N GLU A 66 -2.04 21.35 -2.04
CA GLU A 66 -2.67 22.13 -1.00
C GLU A 66 -3.93 22.92 -1.46
N SER A 67 -4.55 22.49 -2.54
CA SER A 67 -5.83 23.05 -3.02
C SER A 67 -7.05 22.44 -2.35
N ALA A 68 -6.89 21.28 -1.68
CA ALA A 68 -7.91 20.63 -0.87
C ALA A 68 -7.29 19.91 0.34
N SER A 69 -8.09 19.73 1.39
CA SER A 69 -7.72 18.89 2.54
C SER A 69 -8.10 17.43 2.31
N ILE A 70 -7.49 16.52 3.07
CA ILE A 70 -7.88 15.10 3.05
C ILE A 70 -9.35 14.93 3.45
N LYS A 71 -9.87 15.74 4.38
CA LYS A 71 -11.27 15.67 4.82
C LYS A 71 -12.27 15.98 3.70
N GLU A 72 -11.89 16.85 2.78
CA GLU A 72 -12.71 17.22 1.62
C GLU A 72 -12.59 16.19 0.49
N ALA A 73 -11.38 15.64 0.28
CA ALA A 73 -11.07 14.77 -0.86
C ALA A 73 -11.30 13.28 -0.58
N ALA A 74 -11.25 12.83 0.67
CA ALA A 74 -11.43 11.43 1.01
C ALA A 74 -12.90 11.01 0.94
N ILE A 75 -13.17 9.90 0.25
CA ILE A 75 -14.52 9.34 0.05
C ILE A 75 -14.65 8.09 0.91
N PHE A 76 -15.73 7.97 1.69
CA PHE A 76 -16.05 6.73 2.37
C PHE A 76 -16.67 5.73 1.40
N SER A 77 -16.02 4.61 1.20
CA SER A 77 -16.53 3.50 0.40
C SER A 77 -17.41 2.60 1.28
N GLU A 78 -18.73 2.76 1.18
CA GLU A 78 -19.68 1.97 2.00
C GLU A 78 -19.52 0.46 1.79
N LYS A 79 -19.28 0.02 0.56
CA LYS A 79 -19.11 -1.41 0.25
C LYS A 79 -17.83 -2.00 0.85
N CYS A 80 -16.80 -1.18 0.96
CA CYS A 80 -15.48 -1.60 1.43
C CYS A 80 -15.26 -1.29 2.91
N ALA A 81 -16.09 -0.40 3.50
CA ALA A 81 -16.07 0.04 4.89
C ALA A 81 -14.77 0.75 5.29
N TYR A 82 -14.14 1.50 4.37
CA TYR A 82 -13.00 2.35 4.64
C TYR A 82 -12.99 3.61 3.75
N HIS A 83 -12.17 4.60 4.14
CA HIS A 83 -12.01 5.83 3.37
C HIS A 83 -10.95 5.66 2.27
N VAL A 84 -11.17 6.33 1.14
CA VAL A 84 -10.28 6.33 -0.02
C VAL A 84 -9.93 7.78 -0.39
N LEU A 85 -8.66 8.13 -0.33
CA LEU A 85 -8.13 9.31 -1.00
C LEU A 85 -7.68 8.86 -2.39
N GLY A 86 -8.56 9.12 -3.37
CA GLY A 86 -8.43 8.56 -4.70
C GLY A 86 -7.43 9.30 -5.58
N ALA A 87 -7.01 8.63 -6.66
CA ALA A 87 -6.18 9.17 -7.72
C ALA A 87 -6.85 9.04 -9.09
N ASN A 88 -6.50 9.93 -9.97
CA ASN A 88 -6.81 9.91 -11.39
C ASN A 88 -5.58 10.33 -12.21
N ARG A 89 -5.74 10.50 -13.53
CA ARG A 89 -4.64 10.85 -14.45
C ARG A 89 -3.98 12.19 -14.17
N GLU A 90 -4.69 13.12 -13.53
CA GLU A 90 -4.17 14.45 -13.18
C GLU A 90 -2.99 14.35 -12.22
N LEU A 91 -2.95 13.31 -11.41
CA LEU A 91 -1.85 13.05 -10.48
C LEU A 91 -0.47 12.96 -11.18
N ALA A 92 -0.43 12.59 -12.46
CA ALA A 92 0.82 12.63 -13.22
C ALA A 92 1.39 14.05 -13.35
N GLY A 93 0.52 15.07 -13.36
CA GLY A 93 0.94 16.49 -13.37
C GLY A 93 1.62 16.91 -12.07
N ALA A 94 1.23 16.33 -10.94
CA ALA A 94 1.82 16.65 -9.64
C ALA A 94 3.34 16.38 -9.61
N GLU A 95 3.84 15.39 -10.35
CA GLU A 95 5.28 15.11 -10.41
C GLU A 95 6.10 16.29 -10.97
N VAL A 96 5.53 17.07 -11.87
CA VAL A 96 6.16 18.26 -12.43
C VAL A 96 5.94 19.47 -11.51
N GLU A 97 4.72 19.67 -11.04
CA GLU A 97 4.34 20.84 -10.26
C GLU A 97 4.97 20.87 -8.87
N LEU A 98 5.14 19.70 -8.25
CA LEU A 98 5.79 19.57 -6.94
C LEU A 98 7.28 19.99 -6.97
N VAL A 99 7.96 19.92 -8.11
CA VAL A 99 9.42 20.17 -8.19
C VAL A 99 9.80 21.55 -7.67
N ASP A 100 8.99 22.55 -7.93
CA ASP A 100 9.27 23.95 -7.59
C ASP A 100 8.64 24.38 -6.26
N LEU A 101 7.93 23.47 -5.57
CA LEU A 101 7.27 23.77 -4.32
C LEU A 101 8.16 23.54 -3.10
N GLU A 102 7.97 24.35 -2.06
CA GLU A 102 8.57 24.11 -0.75
C GLU A 102 8.00 22.83 -0.14
N HIS A 103 8.83 22.10 0.63
CA HIS A 103 8.46 20.83 1.27
C HIS A 103 7.85 19.79 0.30
N ARG A 104 8.26 19.80 -0.96
CA ARG A 104 7.74 18.98 -2.05
C ARG A 104 7.69 17.48 -1.75
N ASP A 105 8.59 16.98 -0.92
CA ASP A 105 8.71 15.58 -0.50
C ASP A 105 7.87 15.26 0.77
N GLN A 106 7.31 16.28 1.44
CA GLN A 106 6.57 16.15 2.70
C GLN A 106 5.11 16.57 2.60
N ARG A 107 4.60 16.90 1.41
CA ARG A 107 3.24 17.37 1.21
C ARG A 107 2.18 16.40 1.73
N LEU A 108 2.33 15.12 1.41
CA LEU A 108 1.44 14.09 1.91
C LEU A 108 1.54 13.93 3.44
N LYS A 109 2.75 14.01 4.01
CA LYS A 109 2.95 13.94 5.45
C LYS A 109 2.21 15.06 6.17
N LEU A 110 2.40 16.30 5.74
CA LEU A 110 1.74 17.46 6.33
C LEU A 110 0.22 17.36 6.27
N ALA A 111 -0.32 16.85 5.16
CA ALA A 111 -1.76 16.63 5.01
C ALA A 111 -2.28 15.51 5.93
N LEU A 112 -1.52 14.41 6.11
CA LEU A 112 -1.90 13.30 6.98
C LEU A 112 -1.83 13.65 8.46
N ASP A 113 -0.91 14.51 8.89
CA ASP A 113 -0.78 14.96 10.28
C ASP A 113 -2.08 15.61 10.79
N VAL A 114 -2.85 16.25 9.90
CA VAL A 114 -4.13 16.90 10.24
C VAL A 114 -5.25 15.91 10.55
N VAL A 115 -5.20 14.70 9.99
CA VAL A 115 -6.24 13.65 10.13
C VAL A 115 -5.78 12.45 10.96
N ASP A 116 -4.65 12.56 11.61
CA ASP A 116 -4.00 11.46 12.35
C ASP A 116 -4.90 10.83 13.43
N ALA A 117 -5.77 11.60 14.06
CA ALA A 117 -6.72 11.09 15.07
C ALA A 117 -7.97 10.42 14.47
N ASP A 118 -8.24 10.62 13.19
CA ASP A 118 -9.45 10.14 12.54
C ASP A 118 -9.33 8.67 12.13
N PHE A 119 -8.10 8.14 11.97
CA PHE A 119 -7.80 6.79 11.49
C PHE A 119 -6.90 6.02 12.47
N ASP A 120 -7.02 4.70 12.43
CA ASP A 120 -6.10 3.79 13.12
C ASP A 120 -4.95 3.37 12.18
N PHE A 121 -5.27 3.24 10.87
CA PHE A 121 -4.33 2.90 9.82
C PHE A 121 -4.48 3.79 8.60
N VAL A 122 -3.35 4.18 8.03
CA VAL A 122 -3.25 4.76 6.68
C VAL A 122 -2.39 3.84 5.82
N LEU A 123 -2.94 3.38 4.72
CA LEU A 123 -2.22 2.59 3.72
C LEU A 123 -2.00 3.44 2.48
N ILE A 124 -0.78 3.47 1.97
CA ILE A 124 -0.39 4.23 0.78
C ILE A 124 0.01 3.25 -0.32
N ASP A 125 -0.81 3.16 -1.39
CA ASP A 125 -0.46 2.38 -2.58
C ASP A 125 0.49 3.19 -3.46
N CYS A 126 1.74 2.74 -3.57
CA CYS A 126 2.79 3.44 -4.31
C CYS A 126 2.90 2.94 -5.75
N PRO A 127 3.15 3.83 -6.73
CA PRO A 127 3.48 3.43 -8.10
C PRO A 127 4.79 2.61 -8.13
N PRO A 128 5.05 1.88 -9.23
CA PRO A 128 6.28 1.07 -9.36
C PRO A 128 7.54 1.92 -9.56
N SER A 129 7.39 3.18 -9.96
CA SER A 129 8.50 4.10 -10.18
C SER A 129 8.98 4.74 -8.87
N LEU A 130 10.27 5.04 -8.79
CA LEU A 130 10.82 5.89 -7.74
C LEU A 130 10.70 7.35 -8.18
N SER A 131 9.51 7.90 -8.03
CA SER A 131 9.13 9.26 -8.41
C SER A 131 8.90 10.15 -7.19
N MET A 132 8.59 11.43 -7.42
CA MET A 132 8.21 12.38 -6.37
C MET A 132 6.96 11.90 -5.59
N LEU A 133 6.06 11.18 -6.24
CA LEU A 133 4.88 10.58 -5.58
C LEU A 133 5.30 9.50 -4.59
N THR A 134 6.13 8.55 -5.02
CA THR A 134 6.67 7.51 -4.12
C THR A 134 7.45 8.12 -2.97
N LEU A 135 8.23 9.17 -3.23
CA LEU A 135 8.97 9.88 -2.20
C LEU A 135 8.05 10.51 -1.16
N ASN A 136 6.95 11.16 -1.58
CA ASN A 136 5.91 11.67 -0.67
C ASN A 136 5.32 10.56 0.21
N GLY A 137 5.03 9.40 -0.37
CA GLY A 137 4.56 8.24 0.38
C GLY A 137 5.57 7.80 1.45
N LEU A 138 6.84 7.61 1.07
CA LEU A 138 7.89 7.17 1.97
C LEU A 138 8.20 8.20 3.08
N CYS A 139 8.15 9.50 2.77
CA CYS A 139 8.34 10.57 3.76
C CYS A 139 7.20 10.65 4.77
N ALA A 140 5.97 10.28 4.37
CA ALA A 140 4.81 10.26 5.25
C ALA A 140 4.70 8.98 6.09
N ALA A 141 5.33 7.88 5.68
CA ALA A 141 5.12 6.57 6.27
C ALA A 141 6.01 6.31 7.50
N HIS A 142 5.47 5.57 8.47
CA HIS A 142 6.25 4.93 9.54
C HIS A 142 6.96 3.67 9.06
N GLY A 143 6.49 3.08 7.95
CA GLY A 143 7.14 1.92 7.40
C GLY A 143 6.62 1.42 6.07
N VAL A 144 7.33 0.44 5.53
CA VAL A 144 7.06 -0.13 4.22
C VAL A 144 6.72 -1.61 4.35
N ILE A 145 5.57 -1.97 3.79
CA ILE A 145 5.16 -3.36 3.53
C ILE A 145 5.57 -3.67 2.09
N VAL A 146 6.31 -4.73 1.87
CA VAL A 146 6.84 -5.09 0.55
C VAL A 146 6.19 -6.37 0.05
N PRO A 147 5.13 -6.27 -0.79
CA PRO A 147 4.60 -7.44 -1.48
C PRO A 147 5.61 -7.93 -2.52
N MET A 148 5.85 -9.23 -2.56
CA MET A 148 6.78 -9.83 -3.51
C MET A 148 6.38 -11.25 -3.90
N GLN A 149 6.66 -11.62 -5.14
CA GLN A 149 6.54 -12.99 -5.59
C GLN A 149 7.85 -13.72 -5.32
N CYS A 150 7.76 -15.01 -4.94
CA CYS A 150 8.93 -15.85 -4.74
C CYS A 150 9.47 -16.36 -6.08
N GLU A 151 10.13 -15.47 -6.84
CA GLU A 151 10.73 -15.74 -8.15
C GLU A 151 12.25 -15.58 -8.08
N TYR A 152 12.95 -16.05 -9.10
CA TYR A 152 14.41 -16.09 -9.14
C TYR A 152 15.08 -14.71 -8.87
N PHE A 153 14.58 -13.64 -9.48
CA PHE A 153 15.10 -12.28 -9.31
C PHE A 153 14.48 -11.50 -8.14
N ALA A 154 13.76 -12.17 -7.25
CA ALA A 154 13.07 -11.49 -6.15
C ALA A 154 14.03 -10.78 -5.18
N LEU A 155 15.17 -11.40 -4.89
CA LEU A 155 16.18 -10.85 -3.98
C LEU A 155 16.93 -9.66 -4.59
N GLU A 156 17.20 -9.67 -5.90
CA GLU A 156 17.86 -8.57 -6.60
C GLU A 156 16.98 -7.31 -6.58
N GLY A 157 15.72 -7.42 -6.99
CA GLY A 157 14.78 -6.29 -6.96
C GLY A 157 14.50 -5.77 -5.55
N LEU A 158 14.61 -6.62 -4.52
CA LEU A 158 14.48 -6.19 -3.14
C LEU A 158 15.67 -5.36 -2.68
N THR A 159 16.87 -5.64 -3.17
CA THR A 159 18.10 -4.89 -2.82
C THR A 159 17.99 -3.42 -3.20
N ASP A 160 17.49 -3.12 -4.39
CA ASP A 160 17.32 -1.74 -4.87
C ASP A 160 16.28 -0.98 -4.03
N LEU A 161 15.17 -1.61 -3.70
CA LEU A 161 14.16 -1.02 -2.82
C LEU A 161 14.72 -0.78 -1.41
N VAL A 162 15.46 -1.73 -0.85
CA VAL A 162 16.10 -1.58 0.48
C VAL A 162 17.07 -0.42 0.48
N ASN A 163 17.87 -0.25 -0.57
CA ASN A 163 18.80 0.87 -0.69
C ASN A 163 18.05 2.21 -0.77
N THR A 164 16.97 2.27 -1.52
CA THR A 164 16.10 3.46 -1.58
C THR A 164 15.53 3.81 -0.21
N ILE A 165 14.98 2.82 0.50
CA ILE A 165 14.42 3.03 1.85
C ILE A 165 15.50 3.52 2.82
N LYS A 166 16.72 2.97 2.75
CA LYS A 166 17.85 3.44 3.56
C LYS A 166 18.23 4.90 3.26
N GLN A 167 18.21 5.32 1.99
CA GLN A 167 18.48 6.71 1.61
C GLN A 167 17.40 7.65 2.15
N VAL A 168 16.12 7.29 2.04
CA VAL A 168 15.01 8.08 2.60
C VAL A 168 15.10 8.13 4.11
N HIS A 169 15.37 7.01 4.78
CA HIS A 169 15.57 6.96 6.24
C HIS A 169 16.71 7.89 6.69
N ALA A 170 17.84 7.86 6.00
CA ALA A 170 19.02 8.64 6.39
C ALA A 170 18.87 10.16 6.17
N ASN A 171 18.10 10.59 5.16
CA ASN A 171 18.09 11.97 4.71
C ASN A 171 16.76 12.71 4.90
N LEU A 172 15.62 12.00 4.92
CA LEU A 172 14.30 12.60 4.82
C LEU A 172 13.33 12.17 5.93
N ASN A 173 13.32 10.87 6.27
CA ASN A 173 12.40 10.31 7.26
C ASN A 173 13.10 9.27 8.15
N PRO A 174 13.68 9.69 9.28
CA PRO A 174 14.45 8.78 10.16
C PRO A 174 13.59 7.72 10.85
N ASP A 175 12.27 7.85 10.84
CA ASP A 175 11.35 6.86 11.42
C ASP A 175 10.98 5.74 10.44
N LEU A 176 11.31 5.89 9.15
CA LEU A 176 10.96 4.93 8.11
C LEU A 176 11.71 3.62 8.27
N LYS A 177 10.99 2.50 8.33
CA LYS A 177 11.56 1.14 8.39
C LYS A 177 10.81 0.17 7.49
N ILE A 178 11.47 -0.95 7.17
CA ILE A 178 10.78 -2.08 6.54
C ILE A 178 9.99 -2.80 7.64
N ILE A 179 8.66 -2.79 7.52
CA ILE A 179 7.75 -3.51 8.42
C ILE A 179 7.80 -5.00 8.14
N GLY A 180 7.78 -5.36 6.86
CA GLY A 180 7.95 -6.75 6.48
C GLY A 180 7.73 -7.03 5.00
N LEU A 181 8.13 -8.25 4.63
CA LEU A 181 8.01 -8.81 3.29
C LEU A 181 6.79 -9.72 3.25
N LEU A 182 5.85 -9.44 2.36
CA LEU A 182 4.64 -10.23 2.15
C LEU A 182 4.80 -11.07 0.89
N ARG A 183 4.82 -12.40 1.06
CA ARG A 183 4.88 -13.33 -0.08
C ARG A 183 3.49 -13.44 -0.70
N VAL A 184 3.36 -13.04 -1.96
CA VAL A 184 2.09 -13.01 -2.69
C VAL A 184 2.14 -13.92 -3.91
N MET A 185 0.96 -14.33 -4.40
CA MET A 185 0.80 -15.27 -5.51
C MET A 185 1.60 -16.57 -5.30
N PHE A 186 1.70 -16.99 -4.05
CA PHE A 186 2.52 -18.13 -3.65
C PHE A 186 1.80 -19.45 -3.94
N ASP A 187 2.51 -20.38 -4.56
CA ASP A 187 2.07 -21.78 -4.75
C ASP A 187 3.07 -22.71 -4.08
N PRO A 188 2.70 -23.37 -2.97
CA PRO A 188 3.60 -24.26 -2.24
C PRO A 188 3.99 -25.53 -3.02
N ARG A 189 3.37 -25.80 -4.18
CA ARG A 189 3.74 -26.93 -5.05
C ARG A 189 4.93 -26.64 -5.95
N ILE A 190 5.30 -25.35 -6.09
CA ILE A 190 6.42 -24.90 -6.92
C ILE A 190 7.69 -24.87 -6.09
N THR A 191 8.62 -25.80 -6.34
CA THR A 191 9.89 -25.93 -5.59
C THR A 191 10.71 -24.66 -5.56
N LEU A 192 10.81 -23.92 -6.68
CA LEU A 192 11.52 -22.64 -6.73
C LEU A 192 10.93 -21.63 -5.75
N GLN A 193 9.61 -21.53 -5.66
CA GLN A 193 8.95 -20.61 -4.74
C GLN A 193 9.20 -20.97 -3.28
N GLN A 194 9.23 -22.26 -2.95
CA GLN A 194 9.62 -22.73 -1.61
C GLN A 194 11.06 -22.33 -1.30
N GLN A 195 12.01 -22.61 -2.18
CA GLN A 195 13.42 -22.28 -1.98
C GLN A 195 13.64 -20.77 -1.79
N VAL A 196 13.03 -19.92 -2.64
CA VAL A 196 13.11 -18.46 -2.49
C VAL A 196 12.47 -18.01 -1.17
N SER A 197 11.34 -18.59 -0.78
CA SER A 197 10.67 -18.29 0.49
C SER A 197 11.55 -18.63 1.70
N GLU A 198 12.26 -19.76 1.66
CA GLU A 198 13.22 -20.16 2.71
C GLU A 198 14.43 -19.22 2.77
N GLN A 199 14.97 -18.83 1.61
CA GLN A 199 16.05 -17.83 1.54
C GLN A 199 15.63 -16.47 2.11
N LEU A 200 14.41 -16.01 1.81
CA LEU A 200 13.87 -14.78 2.39
C LEU A 200 13.80 -14.87 3.90
N LYS A 201 13.29 -15.97 4.45
CA LYS A 201 13.23 -16.18 5.91
C LYS A 201 14.62 -16.25 6.54
N ALA A 202 15.57 -16.91 5.88
CA ALA A 202 16.94 -17.02 6.38
C ALA A 202 17.65 -15.65 6.42
N HIS A 203 17.41 -14.76 5.45
CA HIS A 203 18.08 -13.47 5.38
C HIS A 203 17.38 -12.35 6.17
N PHE A 204 16.03 -12.36 6.19
CA PHE A 204 15.23 -11.27 6.78
C PHE A 204 14.52 -11.65 8.07
N GLY A 205 14.55 -12.93 8.45
CA GLY A 205 14.01 -13.41 9.73
C GLY A 205 12.60 -12.91 10.01
N ASP A 206 12.44 -12.22 11.14
CA ASP A 206 11.16 -11.67 11.59
C ASP A 206 10.56 -10.59 10.67
N LYS A 207 11.35 -10.06 9.72
CA LYS A 207 10.83 -9.15 8.69
C LYS A 207 10.01 -9.86 7.61
N VAL A 208 9.97 -11.19 7.58
CA VAL A 208 9.06 -11.93 6.69
C VAL A 208 7.76 -12.22 7.43
N PHE A 209 6.63 -11.75 6.89
CA PHE A 209 5.34 -12.07 7.47
C PHE A 209 5.08 -13.57 7.47
N ASN A 210 4.43 -14.09 8.51
CA ASN A 210 4.04 -15.49 8.58
C ASN A 210 2.98 -15.81 7.54
N THR A 211 2.03 -14.90 7.38
CA THR A 211 0.97 -14.99 6.37
C THR A 211 1.54 -15.01 4.96
N VAL A 212 0.97 -15.85 4.13
CA VAL A 212 1.28 -16.01 2.71
C VAL A 212 0.00 -15.84 1.91
N ILE A 213 0.02 -15.01 0.87
CA ILE A 213 -1.12 -14.82 -0.01
C ILE A 213 -1.02 -15.79 -1.18
N PRO A 214 -1.91 -16.78 -1.29
CA PRO A 214 -1.88 -17.74 -2.38
C PRO A 214 -2.26 -17.09 -3.72
N ARG A 215 -1.82 -17.68 -4.82
CA ARG A 215 -2.38 -17.35 -6.14
C ARG A 215 -3.88 -17.68 -6.13
N ASN A 216 -4.71 -16.70 -6.45
CA ASN A 216 -6.16 -16.85 -6.36
C ASN A 216 -6.86 -16.06 -7.47
N VAL A 217 -7.72 -16.72 -8.24
CA VAL A 217 -8.44 -16.13 -9.38
C VAL A 217 -9.41 -15.05 -8.89
N ARG A 218 -10.06 -15.25 -7.73
CA ARG A 218 -11.03 -14.27 -7.19
C ARG A 218 -10.38 -12.93 -6.86
N LEU A 219 -9.12 -12.93 -6.39
CA LEU A 219 -8.37 -11.69 -6.17
C LEU A 219 -8.07 -10.95 -7.49
N ALA A 220 -7.90 -11.69 -8.58
CA ALA A 220 -7.66 -11.11 -9.91
C ALA A 220 -8.95 -10.58 -10.57
N GLU A 221 -10.09 -11.21 -10.31
CA GLU A 221 -11.39 -10.81 -10.85
C GLU A 221 -12.01 -9.61 -10.10
N ALA A 222 -11.83 -9.53 -8.80
CA ALA A 222 -12.45 -8.54 -7.91
C ALA A 222 -12.31 -7.08 -8.40
N PRO A 223 -11.15 -6.60 -8.91
CA PRO A 223 -11.01 -5.25 -9.42
C PRO A 223 -11.96 -4.89 -10.57
N SER A 224 -12.35 -5.87 -11.40
CA SER A 224 -13.31 -5.64 -12.49
C SER A 224 -14.74 -5.34 -12.00
N TYR A 225 -15.00 -5.67 -10.73
CA TYR A 225 -16.25 -5.36 -10.03
C TYR A 225 -16.12 -4.13 -9.12
N GLY A 226 -14.95 -3.48 -9.11
CA GLY A 226 -14.66 -2.35 -8.23
C GLY A 226 -14.67 -2.72 -6.74
N LEU A 227 -14.22 -3.93 -6.40
CA LEU A 227 -14.25 -4.43 -5.02
C LEU A 227 -12.93 -5.09 -4.65
N PRO A 228 -12.52 -5.01 -3.36
CA PRO A 228 -11.49 -5.90 -2.81
C PRO A 228 -11.94 -7.35 -2.87
N GLY A 229 -11.02 -8.28 -3.06
CA GLY A 229 -11.34 -9.71 -2.98
C GLY A 229 -11.96 -10.13 -1.65
N VAL A 230 -11.52 -9.50 -0.54
CA VAL A 230 -12.09 -9.69 0.81
C VAL A 230 -13.59 -9.39 0.88
N VAL A 231 -14.08 -8.46 0.04
CA VAL A 231 -15.50 -8.09 -0.07
C VAL A 231 -16.18 -8.89 -1.18
N PHE A 232 -15.53 -9.05 -2.33
CA PHE A 232 -16.05 -9.72 -3.51
C PHE A 232 -16.35 -11.20 -3.28
N ASP A 233 -15.42 -11.93 -2.68
CA ASP A 233 -15.57 -13.33 -2.30
C ASP A 233 -14.86 -13.59 -0.97
N PRO A 234 -15.55 -13.37 0.17
CA PRO A 234 -14.99 -13.57 1.49
C PRO A 234 -14.57 -15.01 1.79
N SER A 235 -15.11 -15.98 1.06
CA SER A 235 -14.83 -17.42 1.25
C SER A 235 -13.56 -17.86 0.52
N ALA A 236 -13.11 -17.09 -0.46
CA ALA A 236 -11.91 -17.42 -1.24
C ALA A 236 -10.66 -17.47 -0.34
N LYS A 237 -9.78 -18.43 -0.60
CA LYS A 237 -8.54 -18.61 0.17
C LYS A 237 -7.66 -17.37 0.20
N GLY A 238 -7.58 -16.62 -0.92
CA GLY A 238 -6.84 -15.37 -0.99
C GLY A 238 -7.45 -14.27 -0.11
N SER A 239 -8.77 -14.18 -0.06
CA SER A 239 -9.49 -13.22 0.78
C SER A 239 -9.29 -13.52 2.26
N GLN A 240 -9.41 -14.79 2.65
CA GLN A 240 -9.15 -15.23 4.03
C GLN A 240 -7.70 -14.95 4.43
N ALA A 241 -6.73 -15.19 3.54
CA ALA A 241 -5.34 -14.89 3.80
C ALA A 241 -5.09 -13.39 4.04
N PHE A 242 -5.75 -12.48 3.34
CA PHE A 242 -5.65 -11.05 3.61
C PHE A 242 -6.27 -10.64 4.94
N VAL A 243 -7.34 -11.27 5.38
CA VAL A 243 -7.91 -11.04 6.72
C VAL A 243 -6.95 -11.52 7.81
N GLU A 244 -6.33 -12.69 7.64
CA GLU A 244 -5.28 -13.18 8.57
C GLU A 244 -4.04 -12.28 8.54
N PHE A 245 -3.65 -11.76 7.39
CA PHE A 245 -2.57 -10.77 7.28
C PHE A 245 -2.90 -9.48 8.03
N ALA A 246 -4.13 -8.98 7.93
CA ALA A 246 -4.56 -7.82 8.70
C ALA A 246 -4.46 -8.07 10.22
N LYS A 247 -4.88 -9.23 10.71
CA LYS A 247 -4.73 -9.63 12.12
C LYS A 247 -3.25 -9.71 12.53
N GLU A 248 -2.42 -10.36 11.71
CA GLU A 248 -0.97 -10.45 11.96
C GLU A 248 -0.35 -9.05 12.06
N LEU A 249 -0.70 -8.13 11.16
CA LEU A 249 -0.19 -6.77 11.18
C LEU A 249 -0.58 -6.03 12.46
N VAL A 250 -1.87 -6.10 12.86
CA VAL A 250 -2.36 -5.46 14.10
C VAL A 250 -1.62 -5.95 15.33
N VAL A 251 -1.35 -7.25 15.42
CA VAL A 251 -0.59 -7.85 16.54
C VAL A 251 0.88 -7.45 16.52
N ARG A 252 1.46 -7.28 15.33
CA ARG A 252 2.89 -6.98 15.16
C ARG A 252 3.25 -5.52 15.48
N ILE A 253 2.31 -4.59 15.32
CA ILE A 253 2.55 -3.14 15.50
C ILE A 253 3.04 -2.73 16.88
N PRO A 254 2.55 -3.23 18.02
CA PRO A 254 3.05 -2.84 19.33
C PRO A 254 4.54 -3.14 19.57
N SER A 255 5.13 -4.01 18.75
CA SER A 255 6.54 -4.42 18.83
C SER A 255 7.43 -3.69 17.80
N LEU A 256 6.87 -2.79 16.99
CA LEU A 256 7.55 -1.97 15.98
C LEU A 256 7.84 -0.57 16.50
#